data_2b615630581c1c39b2b06ac83c08b31d
#
_entry.id   2b615630581c1c39b2b06ac83c08b31d
#
_cell.length_a   1.000
_cell.length_b   1.000
_cell.length_c   1.000
_cell.angle_alpha   90.00
_cell.angle_beta   90.00
_cell.angle_gamma   90.00
#
_symmetry.space_group_name_H-M   'P 1'
#
loop_
_entity.id
_entity.type
_entity.pdbx_description
1 polymer ?
#
loop_
_entity_poly.entity_id
_entity_poly.type
_entity_poly.pdbx_seq_one_letter_code
_entity_poly.pdbx_strand_id
1 'polypeptide(L)'
;MADSFQEMTEDILSHPLFLQMKDCPHHGGENSLYIHSVDTAXCAYRLARRFGLKEDRVRAVTRAALLHDFFGYDWQXERHRRYMHRYSGWQRVKHMHAFIHGSHAAHRASRVFDLDQRQMDAISSXMXPLASWPXNSEAWLLTLADKMVASKEMGETVGWYVKGWXHKLTPEYRQYKX
;
A
#
# COMPACT_ATOMS: atom_id res chain seq x y z
N MET A 1 -16.64 9.25 -19.20
CA MET A 1 -16.24 7.84 -19.11
C MET A 1 -15.54 7.64 -17.75
N ALA A 2 -15.67 6.44 -17.19
CA ALA A 2 -14.93 6.13 -15.95
C ALA A 2 -13.45 5.89 -16.30
N ASP A 3 -12.53 6.50 -15.56
CA ASP A 3 -11.10 6.33 -15.78
C ASP A 3 -10.68 4.89 -15.48
N SER A 4 -9.84 4.34 -16.33
CA SER A 4 -9.27 3.01 -16.10
C SER A 4 -8.22 3.06 -14.98
N PHE A 5 -7.89 1.90 -14.44
CA PHE A 5 -6.81 1.78 -13.45
C PHE A 5 -5.51 2.41 -13.99
N GLN A 6 -5.19 2.12 -15.24
CA GLN A 6 -3.97 2.63 -15.88
C GLN A 6 -3.96 4.17 -15.95
N GLU A 7 -5.05 4.77 -16.39
CA GLU A 7 -5.14 6.24 -16.49
C GLU A 7 -4.98 6.93 -15.14
N MET A 8 -5.41 6.27 -14.05
CA MET A 8 -5.28 6.80 -12.69
C MET A 8 -3.86 6.69 -12.12
N THR A 9 -3.03 5.76 -12.64
CA THR A 9 -1.82 5.32 -11.94
C THR A 9 -0.54 5.38 -12.78
N GLU A 10 -0.64 5.65 -14.08
CA GLU A 10 0.50 5.59 -15.01
C GLU A 10 1.68 6.46 -14.57
N ASP A 11 1.39 7.66 -14.06
CA ASP A 11 2.42 8.59 -13.58
C ASP A 11 3.22 8.01 -12.41
N ILE A 12 2.57 7.24 -11.54
CA ILE A 12 3.23 6.58 -10.40
C ILE A 12 3.98 5.34 -10.89
N LEU A 13 3.31 4.48 -11.67
CA LEU A 13 3.85 3.19 -12.11
C LEU A 13 5.10 3.34 -12.99
N SER A 14 5.20 4.44 -13.75
CA SER A 14 6.35 4.72 -14.61
C SER A 14 7.46 5.50 -13.90
N HIS A 15 7.21 5.97 -12.66
CA HIS A 15 8.15 6.85 -11.97
C HIS A 15 9.39 6.08 -11.48
N PRO A 16 10.62 6.55 -11.77
CA PRO A 16 11.83 5.82 -11.39
C PRO A 16 11.94 5.47 -9.91
N LEU A 17 11.52 6.37 -9.01
CA LEU A 17 11.57 6.10 -7.56
C LEU A 17 10.56 5.03 -7.14
N PHE A 18 9.43 4.92 -7.82
CA PHE A 18 8.46 3.86 -7.55
C PHE A 18 8.98 2.52 -8.06
N LEU A 19 9.61 2.52 -9.25
CA LEU A 19 10.19 1.31 -9.84
C LEU A 19 11.29 0.69 -8.94
N GLN A 20 12.01 1.52 -8.16
CA GLN A 20 13.00 1.01 -7.19
C GLN A 20 12.40 0.06 -6.15
N MET A 21 11.09 0.12 -5.91
CA MET A 21 10.42 -0.81 -4.99
C MET A 21 10.46 -2.27 -5.48
N LYS A 22 10.78 -2.51 -6.75
CA LYS A 22 11.02 -3.87 -7.29
C LYS A 22 12.18 -4.57 -6.59
N ASP A 23 13.16 -3.78 -6.15
CA ASP A 23 14.37 -4.29 -5.49
C ASP A 23 14.19 -4.43 -3.96
N CYS A 24 13.03 -4.04 -3.42
CA CYS A 24 12.76 -4.08 -1.99
C CYS A 24 11.91 -5.32 -1.65
N PRO A 25 12.45 -6.27 -0.87
CA PRO A 25 11.68 -7.47 -0.52
C PRO A 25 10.52 -7.15 0.42
N HIS A 26 9.40 -7.85 0.24
CA HIS A 26 8.23 -7.72 1.10
C HIS A 26 8.08 -9.00 1.95
N HIS A 27 8.11 -8.86 3.27
CA HIS A 27 7.89 -9.93 4.26
C HIS A 27 8.68 -11.23 4.04
N GLY A 28 9.88 -11.14 3.44
CA GLY A 28 10.76 -12.31 3.26
C GLY A 28 10.30 -13.32 2.20
N GLY A 29 9.27 -12.99 1.43
CA GLY A 29 8.77 -13.83 0.36
C GLY A 29 9.39 -13.51 -1.00
N GLU A 30 8.87 -14.13 -2.04
CA GLU A 30 9.30 -13.88 -3.42
C GLU A 30 8.77 -12.54 -3.97
N ASN A 31 7.78 -11.94 -3.31
CA ASN A 31 7.17 -10.69 -3.74
C ASN A 31 7.99 -9.49 -3.30
N SER A 32 8.05 -8.48 -4.16
CA SER A 32 8.65 -7.18 -3.83
C SER A 32 7.58 -6.22 -3.30
N LEU A 33 8.01 -5.13 -2.66
CA LEU A 33 7.11 -4.03 -2.27
C LEU A 33 6.34 -3.48 -3.48
N TYR A 34 6.96 -3.49 -4.67
CA TYR A 34 6.30 -3.06 -5.91
C TYR A 34 5.08 -3.94 -6.20
N ILE A 35 5.27 -5.26 -6.21
CA ILE A 35 4.18 -6.21 -6.51
C ILE A 35 3.06 -6.07 -5.47
N HIS A 36 3.41 -6.03 -4.19
CA HIS A 36 2.45 -5.84 -3.10
C HIS A 36 1.64 -4.55 -3.28
N SER A 37 2.31 -3.43 -3.58
CA SER A 37 1.65 -2.13 -3.78
C SER A 37 0.70 -2.14 -4.98
N VAL A 38 1.11 -2.78 -6.09
CA VAL A 38 0.25 -2.90 -7.29
C VAL A 38 -0.97 -3.77 -6.99
N ASP A 39 -0.78 -4.91 -6.32
CA ASP A 39 -1.89 -5.80 -5.95
C ASP A 39 -2.87 -5.11 -4.98
N THR A 40 -2.34 -4.37 -4.01
CA THR A 40 -3.16 -3.58 -3.07
C THR A 40 -3.96 -2.51 -3.81
N ALA A 41 -3.34 -1.82 -4.73
CA ALA A 41 -4.03 -0.84 -5.57
C ALA A 41 -5.11 -1.46 -6.47
N UNK A 42 -4.86 -2.44 -6.89
CA UNK A 42 -5.73 -3.12 -7.62
C UNK A 42 -6.87 -3.57 -6.91
N CYS A 43 -6.69 -4.07 -5.73
CA CYS A 43 -7.77 -4.49 -4.84
C CYS A 43 -8.62 -3.28 -4.42
N ALA A 44 -7.97 -2.21 -3.98
CA ALA A 44 -8.64 -0.97 -3.57
C ALA A 44 -9.51 -0.37 -4.69
N TYR A 45 -8.99 -0.34 -5.91
CA TYR A 45 -9.74 0.13 -7.10
C TYR A 45 -11.05 -0.65 -7.27
N ARG A 46 -10.96 -1.97 -7.21
CA ARG A 46 -12.13 -2.85 -7.40
C ARG A 46 -13.15 -2.69 -6.27
N LEU A 47 -12.67 -2.59 -5.04
CA LEU A 47 -13.54 -2.35 -3.88
C LEU A 47 -14.25 -1.01 -4.02
N ALA A 48 -13.52 0.04 -4.39
CA ALA A 48 -14.09 1.39 -4.55
C ALA A 48 -15.17 1.41 -5.64
N ARG A 49 -14.90 0.75 -6.78
CA ARG A 49 -15.88 0.59 -7.87
C ARG A 49 -17.11 -0.19 -7.39
N ARG A 50 -16.89 -1.30 -6.71
CA ARG A 50 -17.99 -2.17 -6.23
C ARG A 50 -18.87 -1.45 -5.20
N PHE A 51 -18.28 -0.58 -4.38
CA PHE A 51 -19.04 0.21 -3.40
C PHE A 51 -19.62 1.50 -4.00
N GLY A 52 -19.47 1.72 -5.31
CA GLY A 52 -20.06 2.85 -6.00
C GLY A 52 -19.47 4.21 -5.63
N LEU A 53 -18.19 4.26 -5.27
CA LEU A 53 -17.53 5.53 -4.97
C LEU A 53 -17.46 6.40 -6.23
N LYS A 54 -17.52 7.72 -6.04
CA LYS A 54 -17.33 8.70 -7.12
C LYS A 54 -15.91 8.60 -7.68
N GLU A 55 -15.74 9.00 -8.93
CA GLU A 55 -14.49 8.85 -9.70
C GLU A 55 -13.28 9.44 -8.99
N ASP A 56 -13.43 10.66 -8.46
CA ASP A 56 -12.38 11.35 -7.71
C ASP A 56 -11.93 10.53 -6.49
N ARG A 57 -12.87 9.86 -5.84
CA ARG A 57 -12.59 9.04 -4.66
C ARG A 57 -11.98 7.68 -5.03
N VAL A 58 -12.44 7.09 -6.15
CA VAL A 58 -11.81 5.88 -6.71
C VAL A 58 -10.34 6.17 -7.01
N ARG A 59 -10.09 7.28 -7.71
CA ARG A 59 -8.73 7.74 -8.03
C ARG A 59 -7.90 7.94 -6.76
N ALA A 60 -8.49 8.62 -5.76
CA ALA A 60 -7.78 8.91 -4.50
C ALA A 60 -7.33 7.64 -3.78
N VAL A 61 -8.26 6.67 -3.57
CA VAL A 61 -7.91 5.44 -2.85
C VAL A 61 -6.95 4.54 -3.64
N THR A 62 -7.09 4.50 -4.98
CA THR A 62 -6.22 3.70 -5.85
C THR A 62 -4.78 4.21 -5.77
N ARG A 63 -4.58 5.54 -5.89
CA ARG A 63 -3.25 6.16 -5.82
C ARG A 63 -2.66 6.04 -4.41
N ALA A 64 -3.48 6.25 -3.38
CA ALA A 64 -3.03 6.05 -1.99
C ALA A 64 -2.55 4.59 -1.79
N ALA A 65 -3.28 3.63 -2.35
CA ALA A 65 -2.91 2.21 -2.23
C ALA A 65 -1.60 1.87 -2.94
N LEU A 66 -1.30 2.50 -4.08
CA LEU A 66 0.01 2.34 -4.72
C LEU A 66 1.14 2.87 -3.82
N LEU A 67 0.88 3.94 -3.09
CA LEU A 67 1.92 4.69 -2.38
C LEU A 67 2.00 4.38 -0.89
N HIS A 68 1.18 3.45 -0.38
CA HIS A 68 1.10 3.20 1.06
C HIS A 68 2.41 2.65 1.66
N ASP A 69 3.21 1.95 0.86
CA ASP A 69 4.52 1.43 1.25
C ASP A 69 5.69 2.17 0.57
N PHE A 70 5.47 3.39 0.08
CA PHE A 70 6.50 4.19 -0.59
C PHE A 70 7.36 4.93 0.44
N PHE A 71 7.94 4.21 1.40
CA PHE A 71 8.76 4.82 2.45
C PHE A 71 10.25 4.97 2.07
N GLY A 72 10.73 4.30 1.04
CA GLY A 72 12.02 4.53 0.40
C GLY A 72 13.27 4.12 1.19
N TYR A 73 13.14 3.15 2.10
CA TYR A 73 14.27 2.55 2.78
C TYR A 73 14.03 1.05 3.02
N ASP A 74 15.13 0.31 3.03
CA ASP A 74 15.05 -1.11 3.40
C ASP A 74 15.00 -1.21 4.93
N TRP A 75 13.82 -1.51 5.45
CA TRP A 75 13.59 -1.64 6.89
C TRP A 75 14.28 -2.88 7.47
N GLN A 76 14.68 -3.82 6.62
CA GLN A 76 15.43 -5.02 7.01
C GLN A 76 16.93 -4.77 7.13
N UNK A 77 17.33 -3.75 6.59
CA UNK A 77 18.61 -3.48 6.56
C UNK A 77 19.16 -3.28 7.90
N GLU A 78 20.39 -3.53 8.00
CA GLU A 78 21.17 -3.37 9.20
C GLU A 78 21.13 -1.93 9.75
N ARG A 79 21.04 -0.96 8.87
CA ARG A 79 20.94 0.47 9.26
C ARG A 79 19.70 0.72 10.11
N HIS A 80 18.56 0.13 9.73
CA HIS A 80 17.33 0.27 10.49
C HIS A 80 17.44 -0.44 11.85
N ARG A 81 18.04 -1.63 11.88
CA ARG A 81 18.29 -2.33 13.16
C ARG A 81 19.15 -1.51 14.10
N ARG A 82 20.23 -0.88 13.58
CA ARG A 82 21.08 0.01 14.38
C ARG A 82 20.31 1.21 14.91
N TYR A 83 19.41 1.78 14.09
CA TYR A 83 18.53 2.88 14.51
C TYR A 83 17.66 2.44 15.69
N MET A 84 17.05 1.26 15.59
CA MET A 84 16.16 0.71 16.62
C MET A 84 16.87 0.41 17.95
N HIS A 85 18.18 0.11 17.92
CA HIS A 85 18.96 -0.12 19.13
C HIS A 85 19.12 1.14 20.01
N ARG A 86 18.88 2.33 19.46
CA ARG A 86 18.93 3.59 20.22
C ARG A 86 17.75 3.76 21.18
N TYR A 87 16.73 2.94 21.03
CA TYR A 87 15.48 3.05 21.81
C TYR A 87 15.30 1.82 22.68
N SER A 88 14.69 1.99 23.85
CA SER A 88 14.36 0.90 24.76
C SER A 88 12.92 1.04 25.27
N GLY A 89 12.37 -0.05 25.74
CA GLY A 89 11.04 -0.08 26.32
C GLY A 89 9.97 0.47 25.38
N TRP A 90 9.08 1.28 25.91
CA TRP A 90 7.92 1.83 25.20
C TRP A 90 8.32 2.76 24.03
N GLN A 91 9.46 3.44 24.16
CA GLN A 91 9.97 4.26 23.04
C GLN A 91 10.34 3.40 21.83
N ARG A 92 10.94 2.23 22.07
CA ARG A 92 11.28 1.30 20.98
C ARG A 92 10.02 0.87 20.22
N VAL A 93 8.93 0.57 20.95
CA VAL A 93 7.65 0.19 20.34
C VAL A 93 7.16 1.30 19.41
N LYS A 94 7.15 2.56 19.88
CA LYS A 94 6.70 3.71 19.09
C LYS A 94 7.51 3.94 17.81
N HIS A 95 8.77 3.55 17.79
CA HIS A 95 9.65 3.72 16.63
C HIS A 95 9.78 2.46 15.76
N MET A 96 9.06 1.39 16.10
CA MET A 96 9.03 0.20 15.25
C MET A 96 8.45 0.55 13.87
N HIS A 97 8.98 -0.10 12.86
CA HIS A 97 8.57 0.08 11.46
C HIS A 97 7.03 0.04 11.32
N ALA A 98 6.39 -0.92 11.97
CA ALA A 98 4.93 -1.10 11.91
C ALA A 98 4.13 0.13 12.35
N PHE A 99 4.69 1.03 13.17
CA PHE A 99 3.98 2.22 13.66
C PHE A 99 4.28 3.49 12.85
N ILE A 100 5.43 3.53 12.17
CA ILE A 100 5.90 4.77 11.54
C ILE A 100 5.89 4.73 10.01
N HIS A 101 5.82 3.53 9.39
CA HIS A 101 6.01 3.46 7.94
C HIS A 101 4.91 4.19 7.16
N GLY A 102 3.67 4.15 7.61
CA GLY A 102 2.56 4.86 6.93
C GLY A 102 2.81 6.36 6.86
N SER A 103 3.21 6.99 7.98
CA SER A 103 3.51 8.43 7.99
C SER A 103 4.76 8.76 7.15
N HIS A 104 5.77 7.90 7.16
CA HIS A 104 6.96 8.06 6.31
C HIS A 104 6.59 7.92 4.83
N ALA A 105 5.78 6.94 4.47
CA ALA A 105 5.31 6.74 3.10
C ALA A 105 4.51 7.96 2.63
N ALA A 106 3.56 8.44 3.44
CA ALA A 106 2.75 9.62 3.11
C ALA A 106 3.65 10.85 2.89
N HIS A 107 4.57 11.10 3.81
CA HIS A 107 5.48 12.25 3.71
C HIS A 107 6.38 12.16 2.47
N ARG A 108 6.96 10.98 2.20
CA ARG A 108 7.80 10.79 1.01
C ARG A 108 6.98 10.93 -0.27
N ALA A 109 5.82 10.30 -0.30
CA ALA A 109 4.95 10.33 -1.48
C ALA A 109 4.52 11.76 -1.82
N SER A 110 4.17 12.58 -0.82
CA SER A 110 3.75 13.97 -1.04
C SER A 110 4.87 14.88 -1.56
N ARG A 111 6.12 14.48 -1.42
CA ARG A 111 7.27 15.23 -1.96
C ARG A 111 7.56 14.88 -3.42
N VAL A 112 7.00 13.78 -3.91
CA VAL A 112 7.29 13.25 -5.25
C VAL A 112 6.05 13.34 -6.14
N PHE A 113 4.87 13.09 -5.56
CA PHE A 113 3.61 13.04 -6.28
C PHE A 113 2.65 14.07 -5.72
N ASP A 114 1.77 14.60 -6.57
CA ASP A 114 0.72 15.53 -6.14
C ASP A 114 -0.39 14.72 -5.45
N LEU A 115 -0.43 14.81 -4.12
CA LEU A 115 -1.38 14.09 -3.27
C LEU A 115 -2.27 15.07 -2.52
N ASP A 116 -3.56 14.78 -2.49
CA ASP A 116 -4.50 15.53 -1.67
C ASP A 116 -4.48 15.03 -0.20
N GLN A 117 -5.16 15.78 0.67
CA GLN A 117 -5.20 15.46 2.10
C GLN A 117 -5.82 14.09 2.37
N ARG A 118 -6.83 13.68 1.58
CA ARG A 118 -7.48 12.36 1.75
C ARG A 118 -6.51 11.21 1.47
N GLN A 119 -5.69 11.37 0.44
CA GLN A 119 -4.66 10.40 0.09
C GLN A 119 -3.60 10.31 1.18
N MET A 120 -3.17 11.48 1.70
CA MET A 120 -2.19 11.55 2.79
C MET A 120 -2.72 10.84 4.04
N ASP A 121 -3.97 11.13 4.43
CA ASP A 121 -4.62 10.50 5.59
C ASP A 121 -4.75 8.99 5.40
N ALA A 122 -5.13 8.55 4.19
CA ALA A 122 -5.30 7.13 3.89
C ALA A 122 -3.96 6.38 4.03
N ILE A 123 -2.88 6.92 3.46
CA ILE A 123 -1.54 6.32 3.53
C ILE A 123 -1.07 6.28 4.99
N SER A 124 -1.23 7.38 5.73
CA SER A 124 -0.76 7.49 7.12
C SER A 124 -1.45 6.48 8.05
N SER A 125 -2.68 6.09 7.75
CA SER A 125 -3.50 5.21 8.59
C SER A 125 -3.55 3.73 8.15
N UNK A 126 -2.90 3.39 7.31
CA UNK A 126 -2.84 2.13 6.85
C UNK A 126 -2.63 1.10 7.81
N MET A 127 -1.90 1.40 8.91
CA MET A 127 -1.60 0.47 9.99
C MET A 127 -2.65 0.33 11.11
N UNK A 128 -3.74 0.75 11.00
CA UNK A 128 -4.83 0.64 11.74
C UNK A 128 -5.01 -0.68 12.06
N PRO A 129 -5.06 -1.08 13.27
CA PRO A 129 -5.29 -0.28 14.49
C PRO A 129 -4.02 0.10 15.23
N LEU A 130 -2.90 -0.27 14.76
CA LEU A 130 -1.61 -0.06 15.46
C LEU A 130 -1.17 1.40 15.44
N ALA A 131 -1.54 2.15 14.41
CA ALA A 131 -1.21 3.57 14.28
C ALA A 131 -2.48 4.42 14.41
N SER A 132 -2.67 5.41 13.56
CA SER A 132 -3.86 6.28 13.59
C SER A 132 -5.10 5.56 13.05
N TRP A 133 -6.26 5.93 13.57
CA TRP A 133 -7.55 5.45 13.06
C TRP A 133 -7.84 6.09 11.70
N PRO A 134 -8.39 5.32 10.77
CA PRO A 134 -8.76 5.88 9.46
C PRO A 134 -9.84 6.96 9.60
N UNK A 135 -9.54 7.95 9.04
CA UNK A 135 -10.32 8.99 9.17
C UNK A 135 -11.37 9.13 8.19
N ASN A 136 -11.14 8.54 7.07
CA ASN A 136 -12.08 8.64 5.93
C ASN A 136 -12.31 7.27 5.31
N SER A 137 -13.29 7.17 4.38
CA SER A 137 -13.62 5.89 3.76
C SER A 137 -12.49 5.37 2.85
N GLU A 138 -11.70 6.24 2.27
CA GLU A 138 -10.52 5.88 1.48
C GLU A 138 -9.49 5.16 2.34
N ALA A 139 -9.27 5.64 3.54
CA ALA A 139 -8.38 5.00 4.52
C ALA A 139 -8.89 3.61 4.93
N TRP A 140 -10.20 3.47 5.17
CA TRP A 140 -10.80 2.18 5.47
C TRP A 140 -10.66 1.20 4.31
N LEU A 141 -10.93 1.66 3.07
CA LEU A 141 -10.81 0.83 1.88
C LEU A 141 -9.36 0.41 1.63
N LEU A 142 -8.42 1.33 1.82
CA LEU A 142 -6.99 1.02 1.70
C LEU A 142 -6.58 -0.03 2.73
N THR A 143 -6.93 0.19 3.99
CA THR A 143 -6.63 -0.77 5.07
C THR A 143 -7.20 -2.16 4.76
N LEU A 144 -8.46 -2.21 4.30
CA LEU A 144 -9.09 -3.47 3.93
C LEU A 144 -8.34 -4.15 2.76
N ALA A 145 -8.03 -3.39 1.71
CA ALA A 145 -7.34 -3.91 0.53
C ALA A 145 -5.96 -4.46 0.91
N ASP A 146 -5.19 -3.72 1.69
CA ASP A 146 -3.87 -4.13 2.18
C ASP A 146 -3.96 -5.45 2.96
N LYS A 147 -4.89 -5.54 3.92
CA LYS A 147 -5.04 -6.75 4.74
C LYS A 147 -5.47 -7.96 3.91
N MET A 148 -6.32 -7.74 2.89
CA MET A 148 -6.74 -8.81 1.98
C MET A 148 -5.55 -9.34 1.16
N VAL A 149 -4.72 -8.43 0.61
CA VAL A 149 -3.56 -8.79 -0.19
C VAL A 149 -2.49 -9.46 0.69
N ALA A 150 -2.19 -8.87 1.85
CA ALA A 150 -1.22 -9.44 2.79
C ALA A 150 -1.64 -10.85 3.27
N SER A 151 -2.94 -11.06 3.54
CA SER A 151 -3.46 -12.37 3.92
C SER A 151 -3.28 -13.42 2.82
N LYS A 152 -3.49 -13.01 1.57
CA LYS A 152 -3.25 -13.88 0.40
C LYS A 152 -1.76 -14.23 0.27
N GLU A 153 -0.90 -13.22 0.42
CA GLU A 153 0.56 -13.40 0.31
C GLU A 153 1.12 -14.29 1.41
N MET A 154 0.60 -14.17 2.62
CA MET A 154 1.00 -15.00 3.75
C MET A 154 0.52 -16.45 3.64
N GLY A 155 -0.34 -16.76 2.68
CA GLY A 155 -0.77 -18.09 2.25
C GLY A 155 -1.56 -18.91 3.27
N GLU A 156 -2.55 -19.60 2.83
CA GLU A 156 -3.20 -20.78 3.41
C GLU A 156 -4.30 -20.57 4.48
N THR A 157 -4.30 -19.53 5.29
CA THR A 157 -5.24 -19.47 6.43
C THR A 157 -6.60 -18.83 6.11
N VAL A 158 -6.73 -18.13 4.99
CA VAL A 158 -8.01 -17.50 4.59
C VAL A 158 -8.40 -18.01 3.19
N GLY A 159 -8.28 -19.31 3.04
CA GLY A 159 -8.13 -19.99 1.76
C GLY A 159 -9.19 -19.73 0.68
N TRP A 160 -10.47 -19.78 0.96
CA TRP A 160 -11.44 -19.81 -0.15
C TRP A 160 -11.99 -18.44 -0.55
N TYR A 161 -12.10 -17.50 0.38
CA TYR A 161 -12.53 -16.14 0.04
C TYR A 161 -11.53 -15.45 -0.87
N VAL A 162 -10.25 -15.64 -0.58
CA VAL A 162 -9.17 -14.99 -1.32
C VAL A 162 -8.95 -15.69 -2.68
N LYS A 163 -9.07 -17.04 -2.74
CA LYS A 163 -8.97 -17.79 -4.02
C LYS A 163 -10.04 -17.36 -5.03
N GLY A 164 -11.28 -17.17 -4.60
CA GLY A 164 -12.37 -16.70 -5.47
C GLY A 164 -12.12 -15.30 -6.04
N TRP A 165 -11.44 -14.46 -5.33
CA TRP A 165 -11.11 -13.10 -5.77
C TRP A 165 -9.85 -12.99 -6.64
N UNK A 166 -9.07 -13.71 -6.31
CA UNK A 166 -7.94 -13.72 -7.00
C UNK A 166 -8.06 -14.16 -8.39
N HIS A 167 -8.83 -15.08 -8.63
CA HIS A 167 -9.12 -15.53 -10.00
C HIS A 167 -9.79 -14.46 -10.88
N LYS A 168 -10.36 -13.45 -10.26
CA LYS A 168 -11.00 -12.34 -10.98
C LYS A 168 -10.08 -11.13 -11.17
N LEU A 169 -8.78 -11.27 -10.96
CA LEU A 169 -7.83 -10.25 -11.40
C LEU A 169 -7.91 -10.18 -12.92
N THR A 170 -8.30 -9.04 -13.42
CA THR A 170 -8.44 -8.84 -14.86
C THR A 170 -7.06 -8.90 -15.54
N PRO A 171 -7.00 -9.30 -16.81
CA PRO A 171 -5.73 -9.39 -17.55
C PRO A 171 -4.88 -8.11 -17.50
N GLU A 172 -5.53 -6.96 -17.37
CA GLU A 172 -4.85 -5.65 -17.32
C GLU A 172 -3.86 -5.48 -16.15
N TYR A 173 -3.97 -6.31 -15.09
CA TYR A 173 -3.02 -6.23 -13.97
C TYR A 173 -1.80 -7.13 -14.14
N ARG A 174 -1.87 -8.13 -15.04
CA ARG A 174 -0.78 -9.10 -15.22
C ARG A 174 0.49 -8.45 -15.75
N GLN A 175 0.35 -7.38 -16.53
CA GLN A 175 1.49 -6.67 -17.11
C GLN A 175 2.41 -6.03 -16.07
N TYR A 176 1.92 -5.83 -14.84
CA TYR A 176 2.73 -5.21 -13.79
C TYR A 176 3.53 -6.23 -12.96
N LYS A 177 3.37 -7.52 -13.21
CA LYS A 177 4.06 -8.59 -12.47
C LYS A 177 5.30 -9.17 -13.14
N UNK A 178 5.30 -8.70 -14.13
CA UNK A 178 6.33 -9.21 -14.91
C UNK A 178 7.58 -8.59 -14.72
#